data_d68db6e8c740f752ba65400485adf058
#
_entry.id   d68db6e8c740f752ba65400485adf058
#
_cell.length_a   1.000
_cell.length_b   1.000
_cell.length_c   1.000
_cell.angle_alpha   90.00
_cell.angle_beta   90.00
_cell.angle_gamma   90.00
#
_symmetry.space_group_name_H-M   'P 1'
#
loop_
_entity.id
_entity.type
_entity.pdbx_description
1 polymer ?
#
loop_
_entity_poly.entity_id
_entity_poly.type
_entity_poly.pdbx_seq_one_letter_code
_entity_poly.pdbx_strand_id
1 'polypeptide(L)'
;MRSRTILLALLLTAGIIGGCALSTRSIADIQQYPGRYYNRSVSVEGTVTSSFGGPFIPVQFYKVDDGTGEITVLANSSRVPRKGARVRVRGKVEELGSFGDRSFGLHLRQEHLSVRRY
;
A
#
# COMPACT_ATOMS: atom_id res chain seq x y z
N MET A 1 -12.96 8.77 -44.53
CA MET A 1 -13.99 8.39 -43.55
C MET A 1 -13.63 7.18 -42.75
N ARG A 2 -13.06 6.14 -43.34
CA ARG A 2 -12.67 4.91 -42.60
C ARG A 2 -11.55 5.13 -41.59
N SER A 3 -10.62 6.05 -41.87
CA SER A 3 -9.51 6.37 -40.96
C SER A 3 -9.94 7.03 -39.63
N ARG A 4 -11.06 7.73 -39.62
CA ARG A 4 -11.60 8.38 -38.44
C ARG A 4 -12.08 7.39 -37.40
N THR A 5 -12.70 6.29 -37.82
CA THR A 5 -13.19 5.24 -36.94
C THR A 5 -12.06 4.49 -36.28
N ILE A 6 -10.97 4.23 -36.97
CA ILE A 6 -9.81 3.56 -36.47
C ILE A 6 -9.07 4.41 -35.39
N LEU A 7 -8.97 5.72 -35.61
CA LEU A 7 -8.37 6.66 -34.65
C LEU A 7 -9.13 6.72 -33.34
N LEU A 8 -10.45 6.71 -33.38
CA LEU A 8 -11.29 6.70 -32.18
C LEU A 8 -11.11 5.43 -31.34
N ALA A 9 -10.99 4.27 -31.98
CA ALA A 9 -10.77 3.01 -31.32
C ALA A 9 -9.41 2.98 -30.60
N LEU A 10 -8.37 3.51 -31.19
CA LEU A 10 -7.05 3.61 -30.60
C LEU A 10 -7.01 4.49 -29.34
N LEU A 11 -7.72 5.61 -29.37
CA LEU A 11 -7.81 6.51 -28.20
C LEU A 11 -8.49 5.86 -27.02
N LEU A 12 -9.54 5.10 -27.23
CA LEU A 12 -10.25 4.38 -26.18
C LEU A 12 -9.37 3.31 -25.51
N THR A 13 -8.59 2.60 -26.28
CA THR A 13 -7.67 1.56 -25.77
C THR A 13 -6.58 2.15 -24.88
N ALA A 14 -6.00 3.28 -25.26
CA ALA A 14 -4.98 3.96 -24.49
C ALA A 14 -5.51 4.46 -23.13
N GLY A 15 -6.75 4.94 -23.07
CA GLY A 15 -7.38 5.40 -21.83
C GLY A 15 -7.59 4.29 -20.80
N ILE A 16 -7.93 3.09 -21.23
CA ILE A 16 -8.16 1.95 -20.34
C ILE A 16 -6.84 1.47 -19.69
N ILE A 17 -5.75 1.42 -20.42
CA ILE A 17 -4.47 0.96 -19.92
C ILE A 17 -3.90 1.91 -18.85
N GLY A 18 -4.06 3.21 -19.03
CA GLY A 18 -3.56 4.20 -18.07
C GLY A 18 -4.26 4.18 -16.70
N GLY A 19 -5.57 3.81 -16.67
CA GLY A 19 -6.36 3.82 -15.43
C GLY A 19 -6.02 2.71 -14.43
N CYS A 20 -5.47 1.59 -14.87
CA CYS A 20 -5.21 0.43 -14.01
C CYS A 20 -3.89 0.52 -13.24
N ALA A 21 -2.93 1.35 -13.68
CA ALA A 21 -1.56 1.37 -13.16
C ALA A 21 -1.38 2.18 -11.88
N LEU A 22 -2.37 2.98 -11.44
CA LEU A 22 -2.21 4.00 -10.41
C LEU A 22 -3.13 3.84 -9.20
N SER A 23 -3.82 2.70 -9.04
CA SER A 23 -4.77 2.54 -7.95
C SER A 23 -4.07 2.23 -6.63
N THR A 24 -4.30 3.05 -5.62
CA THR A 24 -3.99 2.75 -4.23
C THR A 24 -5.26 2.28 -3.54
N ARG A 25 -5.09 1.53 -2.46
CA ARG A 25 -6.21 1.06 -1.64
C ARG A 25 -6.28 1.86 -0.35
N SER A 26 -7.48 2.06 0.16
CA SER A 26 -7.62 2.66 1.48
C SER A 26 -7.27 1.65 2.57
N ILE A 27 -6.63 2.12 3.62
CA ILE A 27 -6.29 1.28 4.77
C ILE A 27 -7.55 0.73 5.42
N ALA A 28 -8.60 1.56 5.54
CA ALA A 28 -9.89 1.12 6.09
C ALA A 28 -10.47 -0.06 5.30
N ASP A 29 -10.37 -0.05 3.98
CA ASP A 29 -10.89 -1.13 3.15
C ASP A 29 -10.14 -2.44 3.39
N ILE A 30 -8.81 -2.36 3.52
CA ILE A 30 -7.97 -3.52 3.82
C ILE A 30 -8.31 -4.08 5.20
N GLN A 31 -8.49 -3.22 6.19
CA GLN A 31 -8.81 -3.63 7.57
C GLN A 31 -10.22 -4.16 7.72
N GLN A 32 -11.16 -3.63 6.94
CA GLN A 32 -12.56 -4.05 6.96
C GLN A 32 -12.79 -5.37 6.25
N TYR A 33 -12.03 -5.64 5.19
CA TYR A 33 -12.17 -6.85 4.36
C TYR A 33 -10.82 -7.56 4.21
N PRO A 34 -10.19 -8.00 5.30
CA PRO A 34 -8.84 -8.58 5.25
C PRO A 34 -8.78 -9.84 4.38
N GLY A 35 -9.84 -10.64 4.36
CA GLY A 35 -9.89 -11.85 3.53
C GLY A 35 -9.80 -11.57 2.03
N ARG A 36 -10.23 -10.38 1.60
CA ARG A 36 -10.15 -9.98 0.19
C ARG A 36 -8.72 -9.66 -0.24
N TYR A 37 -7.92 -9.17 0.70
CA TYR A 37 -6.56 -8.66 0.42
C TYR A 37 -5.46 -9.58 0.94
N TYR A 38 -5.79 -10.52 1.79
CA TYR A 38 -4.82 -11.41 2.42
C TYR A 38 -3.92 -12.08 1.36
N ASN A 39 -2.62 -12.03 1.62
CA ASN A 39 -1.58 -12.61 0.76
C ASN A 39 -1.48 -11.94 -0.63
N ARG A 40 -2.04 -10.75 -0.78
CA ARG A 40 -1.97 -9.96 -2.02
C ARG A 40 -1.16 -8.70 -1.80
N SER A 41 -0.51 -8.24 -2.86
CA SER A 41 0.20 -6.96 -2.85
C SER A 41 -0.78 -5.82 -3.07
N VAL A 42 -0.68 -4.79 -2.21
CA VAL A 42 -1.47 -3.57 -2.29
C VAL A 42 -0.56 -2.37 -2.19
N SER A 43 -1.03 -1.22 -2.66
CA SER A 43 -0.36 0.05 -2.46
C SER A 43 -1.21 0.93 -1.57
N VAL A 44 -0.58 1.54 -0.56
CA VAL A 44 -1.20 2.52 0.32
C VAL A 44 -0.36 3.80 0.32
N GLU A 45 -1.01 4.93 0.55
CA GLU A 45 -0.35 6.23 0.56
C GLU A 45 -0.82 7.01 1.78
N GLY A 46 0.11 7.55 2.53
CA GLY A 46 -0.26 8.28 3.74
C GLY A 46 0.94 8.89 4.45
N THR A 47 0.72 9.23 5.71
CA THR A 47 1.71 9.85 6.57
C THR A 47 2.19 8.86 7.63
N VAL A 48 3.48 8.82 7.86
CA VAL A 48 4.08 7.99 8.92
C VAL A 48 3.74 8.59 10.27
N THR A 49 3.07 7.82 11.12
CA THR A 49 2.65 8.26 12.45
C THR A 49 3.62 7.80 13.54
N SER A 50 4.30 6.70 13.32
CA SER A 50 5.36 6.23 14.21
C SER A 50 6.35 5.36 13.45
N SER A 51 7.57 5.28 13.97
CA SER A 51 8.66 4.62 13.29
C SER A 51 9.54 3.94 14.33
N PHE A 52 9.83 2.66 14.12
CA PHE A 52 10.66 1.84 15.01
C PHE A 52 11.72 1.13 14.18
N GLY A 53 12.94 1.52 14.39
CA GLY A 53 14.07 0.95 13.67
C GLY A 53 15.38 1.34 14.31
N GLY A 54 16.45 0.66 13.93
CA GLY A 54 17.78 0.96 14.41
C GLY A 54 18.68 -0.27 14.38
N PRO A 55 19.99 -0.08 14.61
CA PRO A 55 20.96 -1.17 14.47
C PRO A 55 20.80 -2.30 15.49
N PHE A 56 20.15 -2.02 16.63
CA PHE A 56 19.97 -3.00 17.70
C PHE A 56 18.56 -3.59 17.75
N ILE A 57 17.67 -3.19 16.82
CA ILE A 57 16.30 -3.66 16.79
C ILE A 57 16.21 -4.74 15.71
N PRO A 58 15.82 -5.99 16.06
CA PRO A 58 15.78 -7.08 15.09
C PRO A 58 14.68 -6.95 14.04
N VAL A 59 13.61 -6.22 14.38
CA VAL A 59 12.48 -5.99 13.48
C VAL A 59 12.28 -4.50 13.27
N GLN A 60 12.29 -4.07 12.03
CA GLN A 60 12.07 -2.68 11.64
C GLN A 60 10.65 -2.51 11.18
N PHE A 61 9.91 -1.56 11.74
CA PHE A 61 8.54 -1.31 11.30
C PHE A 61 8.15 0.16 11.50
N TYR A 62 7.11 0.55 10.80
CA TYR A 62 6.53 1.89 10.91
C TYR A 62 5.03 1.80 10.68
N LYS A 63 4.30 2.84 11.09
CA LYS A 63 2.85 2.91 10.91
C LYS A 63 2.51 4.04 9.96
N VAL A 64 1.53 3.77 9.08
CA VAL A 64 1.07 4.71 8.05
C VAL A 64 -0.41 4.95 8.25
N ASP A 65 -0.80 6.23 8.22
CA ASP A 65 -2.19 6.69 8.31
C ASP A 65 -2.54 7.41 7.01
N ASP A 66 -3.60 6.95 6.34
CA ASP A 66 -4.09 7.54 5.09
C ASP A 66 -5.34 8.41 5.28
N GLY A 67 -5.73 8.69 6.53
CA GLY A 67 -6.96 9.38 6.86
C GLY A 67 -8.17 8.47 7.04
N THR A 68 -8.10 7.23 6.58
CA THR A 68 -9.16 6.23 6.74
C THR A 68 -8.85 5.21 7.83
N GLY A 69 -7.58 5.03 8.15
CA GLY A 69 -7.11 4.10 9.15
C GLY A 69 -5.59 4.12 9.22
N GLU A 70 -5.05 3.35 10.15
CA GLU A 70 -3.62 3.20 10.36
C GLU A 70 -3.22 1.75 10.22
N ILE A 71 -2.14 1.48 9.51
CA ILE A 71 -1.63 0.13 9.32
C ILE A 71 -0.13 0.06 9.63
N THR A 72 0.30 -1.06 10.21
CA THR A 72 1.71 -1.34 10.46
C THR A 72 2.34 -1.90 9.19
N VAL A 73 3.53 -1.42 8.88
CA VAL A 73 4.35 -1.90 7.76
C VAL A 73 5.64 -2.47 8.31
N LEU A 74 5.92 -3.73 8.00
CA LEU A 74 7.21 -4.34 8.29
C LEU A 74 8.19 -3.96 7.19
N ALA A 75 9.25 -3.26 7.57
CA ALA A 75 10.27 -2.82 6.62
C ALA A 75 11.13 -3.98 6.14
N ASN A 76 11.59 -3.88 4.91
CA ASN A 76 12.48 -4.87 4.30
C ASN A 76 13.96 -4.47 4.40
N SER A 77 14.25 -3.38 5.09
CA SER A 77 15.62 -2.89 5.29
C SER A 77 15.73 -2.19 6.64
N SER A 78 16.96 -1.88 7.05
CA SER A 78 17.23 -1.16 8.30
C SER A 78 16.81 0.32 8.25
N ARG A 79 16.47 0.82 7.08
CA ARG A 79 16.01 2.20 6.92
C ARG A 79 14.50 2.26 6.98
N VAL A 80 13.99 3.02 7.94
CA VAL A 80 12.57 3.29 8.08
C VAL A 80 12.32 4.79 7.85
N PRO A 81 11.17 5.17 7.28
CA PRO A 81 10.85 6.58 7.09
C PRO A 81 10.62 7.26 8.44
N ARG A 82 10.86 8.57 8.48
CA ARG A 82 10.66 9.36 9.70
C ARG A 82 9.18 9.61 9.94
N LYS A 83 8.82 9.74 11.20
CA LYS A 83 7.50 10.23 11.59
C LYS A 83 7.20 11.56 10.89
N GLY A 84 6.03 11.67 10.31
CA GLY A 84 5.59 12.84 9.55
C GLY A 84 5.88 12.78 8.06
N ALA A 85 6.67 11.82 7.60
CA ALA A 85 6.96 11.67 6.17
C ALA A 85 5.72 11.22 5.40
N ARG A 86 5.53 11.75 4.19
CA ARG A 86 4.54 11.24 3.25
C ARG A 86 5.15 10.10 2.48
N VAL A 87 4.49 8.98 2.49
CA VAL A 87 5.00 7.75 1.87
C VAL A 87 3.96 7.09 0.99
N ARG A 88 4.45 6.36 0.01
CA ARG A 88 3.69 5.40 -0.75
C ARG A 88 4.35 4.04 -0.56
N VAL A 89 3.60 3.09 -0.05
CA VAL A 89 4.11 1.76 0.28
C VAL A 89 3.39 0.72 -0.55
N ARG A 90 4.14 -0.10 -1.23
CA ARG A 90 3.63 -1.34 -1.81
C ARG A 90 4.06 -2.48 -0.90
N GLY A 91 3.10 -3.28 -0.47
CA GLY A 91 3.38 -4.38 0.43
C GLY A 91 2.37 -5.50 0.32
N LYS A 92 2.75 -6.65 0.84
CA LYS A 92 1.91 -7.83 0.89
C LYS A 92 1.11 -7.81 2.18
N VAL A 93 -0.19 -8.00 2.07
CA VAL A 93 -1.08 -8.05 3.23
C VAL A 93 -0.90 -9.39 3.94
N GLU A 94 -0.51 -9.33 5.20
CA GLU A 94 -0.30 -10.50 6.06
C GLU A 94 -0.97 -10.30 7.41
N GLU A 95 -1.19 -11.39 8.12
CA GLU A 95 -1.71 -11.37 9.47
C GLU A 95 -0.96 -12.40 10.32
N LEU A 96 -0.89 -12.17 11.63
CA LEU A 96 -0.27 -13.10 12.56
C LEU A 96 -1.18 -14.27 12.89
N GLY A 97 -2.49 -14.09 12.80
CA GLY A 97 -3.45 -15.13 13.06
C GLY A 97 -4.87 -14.66 12.81
N SER A 98 -5.80 -15.61 12.74
CA SER A 98 -7.22 -15.32 12.60
C SER A 98 -8.01 -16.12 13.62
N PHE A 99 -9.11 -15.53 14.12
CA PHE A 99 -10.00 -16.16 15.09
C PHE A 99 -11.44 -15.89 14.66
N GLY A 100 -12.09 -16.85 14.05
CA GLY A 100 -13.39 -16.66 13.47
C GLY A 100 -13.34 -15.64 12.34
N ASP A 101 -14.11 -14.56 12.45
CA ASP A 101 -14.16 -13.49 11.47
C ASP A 101 -13.10 -12.39 11.69
N ARG A 102 -12.28 -12.54 12.75
CA ARG A 102 -11.30 -11.51 13.13
C ARG A 102 -9.88 -11.98 12.82
N SER A 103 -9.10 -11.09 12.23
CA SER A 103 -7.68 -11.28 12.03
C SER A 103 -6.90 -10.45 13.06
N PHE A 104 -5.80 -11.00 13.53
CA PHE A 104 -4.90 -10.35 14.48
C PHE A 104 -3.59 -10.01 13.81
N GLY A 105 -3.08 -8.83 14.15
CA GLY A 105 -1.77 -8.42 13.66
C GLY A 105 -1.73 -8.21 12.16
N LEU A 106 -2.80 -7.65 11.59
CA LEU A 106 -2.85 -7.30 10.19
C LEU A 106 -1.78 -6.25 9.88
N HIS A 107 -0.91 -6.53 8.93
CA HIS A 107 0.18 -5.67 8.57
C HIS A 107 0.54 -5.83 7.09
N LEU A 108 1.32 -4.89 6.58
CA LEU A 108 1.93 -4.99 5.26
C LEU A 108 3.40 -5.40 5.41
N ARG A 109 3.82 -6.39 4.63
CA ARG A 109 5.23 -6.67 4.45
C ARG A 109 5.72 -5.82 3.28
N GLN A 110 6.59 -4.87 3.56
CA GLN A 110 7.07 -3.92 2.55
C GLN A 110 7.76 -4.63 1.40
N GLU A 111 7.31 -4.29 0.19
CA GLU A 111 7.97 -4.68 -1.06
C GLU A 111 8.70 -3.48 -1.65
N HIS A 112 8.06 -2.31 -1.64
CA HIS A 112 8.63 -1.09 -2.17
C HIS A 112 8.12 0.12 -1.38
N LEU A 113 9.04 1.04 -1.08
CA LEU A 113 8.74 2.27 -0.36
C LEU A 113 9.21 3.47 -1.17
N SER A 114 8.31 4.43 -1.38
CA SER A 114 8.65 5.75 -1.93
C SER A 114 8.35 6.81 -0.88
N VAL A 115 9.32 7.66 -0.60
CA VAL A 115 9.16 8.79 0.32
C VAL A 115 9.07 10.05 -0.50
N ARG A 116 7.99 10.82 -0.32
CA ARG A 116 7.85 12.11 -0.98
C ARG A 116 8.66 13.16 -0.25
N ARG A 117 9.45 13.91 -1.00
CA ARG A 117 10.17 15.07 -0.52
C ARG A 117 9.36 16.32 -0.84
N TYR A 118 9.31 17.22 0.12
CA TYR A 118 8.72 18.53 -0.06
C TYR A 118 9.76 19.53 -0.51
#